data_9cd478835588dc4a28f1e42c2a8687ec
#
_entry.id   9cd478835588dc4a28f1e42c2a8687ec
#
_cell.length_a   1.000
_cell.length_b   1.000
_cell.length_c   1.000
_cell.angle_alpha   90.00
_cell.angle_beta   90.00
_cell.angle_gamma   90.00
#
_symmetry.space_group_name_H-M   'P 1'
#
loop_
_entity.id
_entity.type
_entity.pdbx_description
1 polymer ?
#
loop_
_entity_poly.entity_id
_entity_poly.type
_entity_poly.pdbx_seq_one_letter_code
_entity_poly.pdbx_strand_id
1 'polypeptide(L)'
;MMSGDALVKRSAPFLACLGLLFAWQVFSLALRNDSFPTALEAIRAVPSILGDKEALINILASLRRMAVGFGLAVAFSIPLGLLMGRSRAVASFFNPLLMVIYPVPKAALMPIIMLWLGVGDIAKTLVIFLGVSLPVIYHSFEGAKAVEEKMLWSGAAMGLSAAQRLMRIVLPAALPEILTGCRTGLVLALITMITSEMIARQSGAGNILFNALDMGQYDTVFAMIIIVGAMGIGFDILFERLRARLVRWSEPQFDIPLSFS
;
A
#
# COMPACT_ATOMS: atom_id res chain seq x y z
N MET A 1 17.23 -5.16 34.95
CA MET A 1 17.99 -6.01 34.02
C MET A 1 17.07 -6.37 32.87
N MET A 2 17.23 -5.76 31.70
CA MET A 2 16.51 -6.20 30.49
C MET A 2 17.03 -7.60 30.13
N SER A 3 16.14 -8.59 30.03
CA SER A 3 16.53 -9.95 29.69
C SER A 3 17.21 -9.98 28.31
N GLY A 4 18.24 -10.81 28.12
CA GLY A 4 18.94 -10.92 26.83
C GLY A 4 18.03 -11.17 25.64
N ASP A 5 16.88 -11.83 25.84
CA ASP A 5 15.85 -12.08 24.83
C ASP A 5 15.17 -10.81 24.30
N ALA A 6 15.02 -9.78 25.13
CA ALA A 6 14.43 -8.51 24.70
C ALA A 6 15.38 -7.70 23.79
N LEU A 7 16.67 -7.80 24.05
CA LEU A 7 17.72 -7.20 23.21
C LEU A 7 17.83 -7.93 21.87
N VAL A 8 17.81 -9.25 21.87
CA VAL A 8 17.86 -10.07 20.65
C VAL A 8 16.63 -9.82 19.78
N LYS A 9 15.41 -9.81 20.34
CA LYS A 9 14.17 -9.52 19.61
C LYS A 9 14.16 -8.12 18.97
N ARG A 10 14.80 -7.15 19.61
CA ARG A 10 14.84 -5.77 19.10
C ARG A 10 15.94 -5.56 18.04
N SER A 11 17.04 -6.32 18.10
CA SER A 11 18.15 -6.22 17.14
C SER A 11 18.01 -7.15 15.93
N ALA A 12 17.21 -8.22 16.02
CA ALA A 12 17.05 -9.21 14.95
C ALA A 12 16.66 -8.62 13.59
N PRO A 13 15.65 -7.71 13.47
CA PRO A 13 15.31 -7.12 12.18
C PRO A 13 16.44 -6.28 11.60
N PHE A 14 17.17 -5.55 12.46
CA PHE A 14 18.30 -4.73 12.04
C PHE A 14 19.46 -5.59 11.53
N LEU A 15 19.78 -6.67 12.26
CA LEU A 15 20.80 -7.64 11.85
C LEU A 15 20.42 -8.37 10.56
N ALA A 16 19.14 -8.69 10.37
CA ALA A 16 18.65 -9.26 9.12
C ALA A 16 18.82 -8.29 7.93
N CYS A 17 18.49 -7.01 8.10
CA CYS A 17 18.73 -5.99 7.07
C CYS A 17 20.22 -5.84 6.73
N LEU A 18 21.08 -5.79 7.75
CA LEU A 18 22.52 -5.74 7.52
C LEU A 18 23.04 -7.01 6.82
N GLY A 19 22.53 -8.19 7.20
CA GLY A 19 22.85 -9.45 6.55
C GLY A 19 22.46 -9.48 5.08
N LEU A 20 21.29 -8.97 4.73
CA LEU A 20 20.83 -8.84 3.34
C LEU A 20 21.68 -7.85 2.53
N LEU A 21 22.03 -6.70 3.10
CA LEU A 21 22.91 -5.73 2.44
C LEU A 21 24.31 -6.32 2.23
N PHE A 22 24.83 -7.04 3.20
CA PHE A 22 26.11 -7.73 3.09
C PHE A 22 26.07 -8.83 2.02
N ALA A 23 25.02 -9.65 2.01
CA ALA A 23 24.81 -10.67 0.99
C ALA A 23 24.72 -10.06 -0.43
N TRP A 24 23.98 -8.96 -0.59
CA TRP A 24 23.92 -8.21 -1.85
C TRP A 24 25.31 -7.72 -2.26
N GLN A 25 26.06 -7.10 -1.34
CA GLN A 25 27.41 -6.59 -1.62
C GLN A 25 28.35 -7.70 -2.12
N VAL A 26 28.39 -8.85 -1.39
CA VAL A 26 29.25 -9.98 -1.77
C VAL A 26 28.82 -10.60 -3.09
N PHE A 27 27.51 -10.76 -3.31
CA PHE A 27 26.98 -11.34 -4.53
C PHE A 27 27.27 -10.49 -5.74
N SER A 28 27.12 -9.16 -5.64
CA SER A 28 27.46 -8.24 -6.72
C SER A 28 28.95 -8.30 -7.09
N LEU A 29 29.85 -8.28 -6.08
CA LEU A 29 31.28 -8.39 -6.31
C LEU A 29 31.69 -9.73 -6.93
N ALA A 30 30.98 -10.82 -6.61
CA ALA A 30 31.23 -12.15 -7.18
C ALA A 30 30.76 -12.25 -8.63
N LEU A 31 29.60 -11.64 -8.98
CA LEU A 31 29.05 -11.64 -10.33
C LEU A 31 29.89 -10.84 -11.33
N ARG A 32 30.57 -9.79 -10.88
CA ARG A 32 31.36 -8.86 -11.72
C ARG A 32 30.58 -8.38 -12.96
N ASN A 33 29.31 -8.03 -12.76
CA ASN A 33 28.40 -7.60 -13.81
C ASN A 33 28.02 -6.13 -13.58
N ASP A 34 28.38 -5.26 -14.51
CA ASP A 34 28.10 -3.82 -14.44
C ASP A 34 26.60 -3.50 -14.33
N SER A 35 25.74 -4.40 -14.82
CA SER A 35 24.27 -4.24 -14.67
C SER A 35 23.74 -4.56 -13.28
N PHE A 36 24.59 -5.04 -12.37
CA PHE A 36 24.22 -5.36 -10.99
C PHE A 36 25.17 -4.66 -10.01
N PRO A 37 24.96 -3.38 -9.71
CA PRO A 37 25.83 -2.58 -8.86
C PRO A 37 25.87 -3.11 -7.44
N THR A 38 26.94 -2.79 -6.74
CA THR A 38 27.10 -3.12 -5.32
C THR A 38 26.11 -2.32 -4.46
N ALA A 39 25.77 -2.84 -3.29
CA ALA A 39 24.92 -2.12 -2.34
C ALA A 39 25.50 -0.74 -1.98
N LEU A 40 26.82 -0.64 -1.90
CA LEU A 40 27.51 0.62 -1.59
C LEU A 40 27.38 1.65 -2.71
N GLU A 41 27.50 1.25 -3.98
CA GLU A 41 27.32 2.12 -5.16
C GLU A 41 25.87 2.64 -5.21
N ALA A 42 24.89 1.76 -5.06
CA ALA A 42 23.48 2.14 -5.01
C ALA A 42 23.18 3.14 -3.87
N ILE A 43 23.71 2.91 -2.67
CA ILE A 43 23.51 3.81 -1.53
C ILE A 43 24.21 5.16 -1.76
N ARG A 44 25.39 5.17 -2.37
CA ARG A 44 26.12 6.40 -2.69
C ARG A 44 25.43 7.24 -3.77
N ALA A 45 24.62 6.64 -4.65
CA ALA A 45 23.84 7.36 -5.65
C ALA A 45 22.58 8.03 -5.07
N VAL A 46 22.08 7.62 -3.89
CA VAL A 46 20.89 8.20 -3.27
C VAL A 46 20.99 9.71 -3.04
N PRO A 47 22.08 10.26 -2.44
CA PRO A 47 22.19 11.71 -2.21
C PRO A 47 22.18 12.54 -3.49
N SER A 48 22.72 12.05 -4.60
CA SER A 48 22.71 12.77 -5.88
C SER A 48 21.30 12.92 -6.43
N ILE A 49 20.46 11.85 -6.32
CA ILE A 49 19.06 11.89 -6.72
C ILE A 49 18.24 12.83 -5.82
N LEU A 50 18.43 12.73 -4.51
CA LEU A 50 17.73 13.60 -3.56
C LEU A 50 18.20 15.07 -3.59
N GLY A 51 19.40 15.34 -4.12
CA GLY A 51 19.93 16.67 -4.36
C GLY A 51 19.44 17.30 -5.67
N ASP A 52 18.92 16.49 -6.59
CA ASP A 52 18.41 16.98 -7.87
C ASP A 52 16.96 17.47 -7.73
N LYS A 53 16.74 18.75 -8.08
CA LYS A 53 15.43 19.39 -8.02
C LYS A 53 14.40 18.73 -8.92
N GLU A 54 14.81 18.30 -10.10
CA GLU A 54 13.90 17.64 -11.05
C GLU A 54 13.46 16.27 -10.52
N ALA A 55 14.39 15.50 -9.98
CA ALA A 55 14.06 14.22 -9.33
C ALA A 55 13.11 14.40 -8.16
N LEU A 56 13.33 15.41 -7.29
CA LEU A 56 12.41 15.70 -6.17
C LEU A 56 11.02 16.10 -6.64
N ILE A 57 10.89 16.92 -7.68
CA ILE A 57 9.58 17.29 -8.26
C ILE A 57 8.86 16.05 -8.76
N ASN A 58 9.55 15.14 -9.43
CA ASN A 58 8.98 13.88 -9.92
C ASN A 58 8.53 12.98 -8.76
N ILE A 59 9.35 12.82 -7.73
CA ILE A 59 8.98 12.03 -6.53
C ILE A 59 7.76 12.63 -5.84
N LEU A 60 7.71 13.95 -5.65
CA LEU A 60 6.54 14.63 -5.07
C LEU A 60 5.28 14.49 -5.92
N ALA A 61 5.40 14.53 -7.24
CA ALA A 61 4.29 14.29 -8.15
C ALA A 61 3.74 12.86 -7.99
N SER A 62 4.61 11.85 -7.83
CA SER A 62 4.22 10.47 -7.53
C SER A 62 3.46 10.36 -6.22
N LEU A 63 3.99 10.99 -5.17
CA LEU A 63 3.35 11.02 -3.84
C LEU A 63 1.96 11.65 -3.88
N ARG A 64 1.81 12.76 -4.59
CA ARG A 64 0.52 13.44 -4.78
C ARG A 64 -0.49 12.51 -5.48
N ARG A 65 -0.10 11.87 -6.59
CA ARG A 65 -0.97 10.92 -7.33
C ARG A 65 -1.38 9.76 -6.45
N MET A 66 -0.42 9.19 -5.71
CA MET A 66 -0.67 8.10 -4.77
C MET A 66 -1.65 8.53 -3.67
N ALA A 67 -1.44 9.68 -3.05
CA ALA A 67 -2.32 10.19 -2.00
C ALA A 67 -3.75 10.45 -2.51
N VAL A 68 -3.90 11.05 -3.71
CA VAL A 68 -5.21 11.30 -4.31
C VAL A 68 -5.88 9.98 -4.70
N GLY A 69 -5.19 9.08 -5.40
CA GLY A 69 -5.74 7.79 -5.82
C GLY A 69 -6.15 6.91 -4.64
N PHE A 70 -5.31 6.85 -3.61
CA PHE A 70 -5.59 6.15 -2.36
C PHE A 70 -6.78 6.78 -1.63
N GLY A 71 -6.80 8.09 -1.46
CA GLY A 71 -7.88 8.79 -0.78
C GLY A 71 -9.23 8.59 -1.47
N LEU A 72 -9.28 8.70 -2.80
CA LEU A 72 -10.50 8.43 -3.58
C LEU A 72 -10.94 6.96 -3.45
N ALA A 73 -10.00 6.03 -3.50
CA ALA A 73 -10.29 4.61 -3.34
C ALA A 73 -10.89 4.31 -1.95
N VAL A 74 -10.30 4.83 -0.89
CA VAL A 74 -10.79 4.66 0.48
C VAL A 74 -12.18 5.27 0.64
N ALA A 75 -12.39 6.50 0.13
CA ALA A 75 -13.67 7.21 0.20
C ALA A 75 -14.80 6.48 -0.53
N PHE A 76 -14.50 5.79 -1.63
CA PHE A 76 -15.45 4.98 -2.39
C PHE A 76 -15.64 3.57 -1.79
N SER A 77 -14.56 2.91 -1.44
CA SER A 77 -14.54 1.48 -1.10
C SER A 77 -15.12 1.17 0.26
N ILE A 78 -14.87 2.04 1.26
CA ILE A 78 -15.40 1.82 2.62
C ILE A 78 -16.93 1.85 2.63
N PRO A 79 -17.62 2.88 2.11
CA PRO A 79 -19.08 2.88 2.07
C PRO A 79 -19.66 1.70 1.28
N LEU A 80 -19.06 1.36 0.13
CA LEU A 80 -19.51 0.24 -0.69
C LEU A 80 -19.37 -1.08 0.08
N GLY A 81 -18.22 -1.35 0.68
CA GLY A 81 -17.97 -2.56 1.48
C GLY A 81 -18.92 -2.68 2.68
N LEU A 82 -19.14 -1.58 3.41
CA LEU A 82 -20.09 -1.55 4.52
C LEU A 82 -21.53 -1.86 4.05
N LEU A 83 -21.96 -1.28 2.94
CA LEU A 83 -23.28 -1.54 2.35
C LEU A 83 -23.41 -3.00 1.90
N MET A 84 -22.39 -3.56 1.25
CA MET A 84 -22.36 -4.97 0.87
C MET A 84 -22.44 -5.89 2.11
N GLY A 85 -21.73 -5.57 3.19
CA GLY A 85 -21.74 -6.36 4.41
C GLY A 85 -23.10 -6.36 5.15
N ARG A 86 -23.93 -5.34 4.92
CA ARG A 86 -25.23 -5.18 5.60
C ARG A 86 -26.44 -5.38 4.69
N SER A 87 -26.26 -5.53 3.37
CA SER A 87 -27.35 -5.73 2.41
C SER A 87 -27.06 -6.89 1.48
N ARG A 88 -27.85 -7.95 1.60
CA ARG A 88 -27.74 -9.14 0.72
C ARG A 88 -27.92 -8.76 -0.75
N ALA A 89 -28.83 -7.82 -1.07
CA ALA A 89 -29.09 -7.37 -2.44
C ALA A 89 -27.84 -6.68 -3.02
N VAL A 90 -27.22 -5.78 -2.26
CA VAL A 90 -25.99 -5.09 -2.69
C VAL A 90 -24.83 -6.10 -2.84
N ALA A 91 -24.67 -7.02 -1.90
CA ALA A 91 -23.65 -8.05 -1.97
C ALA A 91 -23.85 -8.97 -3.19
N SER A 92 -25.07 -9.42 -3.46
CA SER A 92 -25.38 -10.31 -4.61
C SER A 92 -25.11 -9.63 -5.95
N PHE A 93 -25.24 -8.30 -6.02
CA PHE A 93 -24.94 -7.54 -7.24
C PHE A 93 -23.43 -7.33 -7.43
N PHE A 94 -22.73 -6.89 -6.37
CA PHE A 94 -21.31 -6.50 -6.51
C PHE A 94 -20.35 -7.68 -6.41
N ASN A 95 -20.63 -8.74 -5.63
CA ASN A 95 -19.70 -9.86 -5.46
C ASN A 95 -19.28 -10.52 -6.79
N PRO A 96 -20.20 -10.83 -7.74
CA PRO A 96 -19.78 -11.42 -9.01
C PRO A 96 -18.87 -10.48 -9.82
N LEU A 97 -19.15 -9.17 -9.79
CA LEU A 97 -18.34 -8.16 -10.49
C LEU A 97 -16.93 -8.08 -9.89
N LEU A 98 -16.84 -8.04 -8.55
CA LEU A 98 -15.56 -8.01 -7.86
C LEU A 98 -14.74 -9.28 -8.12
N MET A 99 -15.38 -10.47 -8.13
CA MET A 99 -14.71 -11.73 -8.44
C MET A 99 -14.10 -11.75 -9.83
N VAL A 100 -14.79 -11.21 -10.84
CA VAL A 100 -14.27 -11.12 -12.22
C VAL A 100 -13.15 -10.10 -12.34
N ILE A 101 -13.24 -8.98 -11.61
CA ILE A 101 -12.25 -7.90 -11.68
C ILE A 101 -11.01 -8.21 -10.82
N TYR A 102 -11.16 -9.04 -9.79
CA TYR A 102 -10.08 -9.34 -8.83
C TYR A 102 -8.78 -9.83 -9.49
N PRO A 103 -8.79 -10.87 -10.36
CA PRO A 103 -7.57 -11.40 -10.95
C PRO A 103 -6.95 -10.50 -12.04
N VAL A 104 -7.64 -9.44 -12.48
CA VAL A 104 -7.12 -8.55 -13.52
C VAL A 104 -5.96 -7.71 -12.96
N PRO A 105 -4.75 -7.78 -13.54
CA PRO A 105 -3.62 -6.95 -13.12
C PRO A 105 -3.89 -5.48 -13.49
N LYS A 106 -4.09 -4.63 -12.47
CA LYS A 106 -4.53 -3.22 -12.67
C LYS A 106 -3.52 -2.40 -13.45
N ALA A 107 -2.21 -2.65 -13.25
CA ALA A 107 -1.16 -1.97 -14.02
C ALA A 107 -1.23 -2.29 -15.52
N ALA A 108 -1.69 -3.48 -15.91
CA ALA A 108 -1.85 -3.87 -17.31
C ALA A 108 -2.97 -3.09 -18.03
N LEU A 109 -3.88 -2.44 -17.28
CA LEU A 109 -4.91 -1.58 -17.84
C LEU A 109 -4.36 -0.19 -18.25
N MET A 110 -3.15 0.17 -17.81
CA MET A 110 -2.57 1.50 -18.05
C MET A 110 -2.60 1.92 -19.52
N PRO A 111 -2.16 1.11 -20.51
CA PRO A 111 -2.19 1.52 -21.92
C PRO A 111 -3.61 1.82 -22.41
N ILE A 112 -4.60 1.04 -22.01
CA ILE A 112 -6.00 1.25 -22.38
C ILE A 112 -6.56 2.53 -21.76
N ILE A 113 -6.25 2.76 -20.49
CA ILE A 113 -6.68 3.97 -19.76
C ILE A 113 -6.04 5.21 -20.39
N MET A 114 -4.78 5.12 -20.82
CA MET A 114 -4.09 6.20 -21.51
C MET A 114 -4.74 6.56 -22.87
N LEU A 115 -5.28 5.57 -23.57
CA LEU A 115 -6.01 5.83 -24.83
C LEU A 115 -7.29 6.66 -24.59
N TRP A 116 -7.94 6.50 -23.44
CA TRP A 116 -9.19 7.20 -23.11
C TRP A 116 -8.97 8.54 -22.41
N LEU A 117 -8.02 8.60 -21.48
CA LEU A 117 -7.80 9.76 -20.60
C LEU A 117 -6.51 10.53 -20.93
N GLY A 118 -5.78 10.09 -21.94
CA GLY A 118 -4.47 10.65 -22.24
C GLY A 118 -3.37 10.20 -21.29
N VAL A 119 -2.13 10.58 -21.63
CA VAL A 119 -0.96 10.28 -20.82
C VAL A 119 -0.78 11.37 -19.77
N GLY A 120 -1.40 11.22 -18.61
CA GLY A 120 -1.39 12.27 -17.60
C GLY A 120 -1.62 11.76 -16.18
N ASP A 121 -1.72 12.70 -15.25
CA ASP A 121 -1.95 12.42 -13.82
C ASP A 121 -3.27 11.67 -13.59
N ILE A 122 -4.31 11.98 -14.36
CA ILE A 122 -5.64 11.38 -14.21
C ILE A 122 -5.58 9.88 -14.48
N ALA A 123 -4.93 9.47 -15.60
CA ALA A 123 -4.80 8.06 -15.94
C ALA A 123 -4.03 7.27 -14.88
N LYS A 124 -2.90 7.81 -14.41
CA LYS A 124 -2.07 7.20 -13.35
C LYS A 124 -2.86 7.10 -12.04
N THR A 125 -3.56 8.17 -11.64
CA THR A 125 -4.38 8.20 -10.42
C THR A 125 -5.54 7.20 -10.48
N LEU A 126 -6.17 7.02 -11.65
CA LEU A 126 -7.22 6.02 -11.83
C LEU A 126 -6.71 4.59 -11.67
N VAL A 127 -5.52 4.27 -12.19
CA VAL A 127 -4.91 2.94 -12.01
C VAL A 127 -4.61 2.68 -10.53
N ILE A 128 -4.11 3.69 -9.80
CA ILE A 128 -3.89 3.60 -8.35
C ILE A 128 -5.23 3.36 -7.63
N PHE A 129 -6.25 4.14 -7.94
CA PHE A 129 -7.61 3.97 -7.41
C PHE A 129 -8.12 2.54 -7.60
N LEU A 130 -8.01 1.98 -8.80
CA LEU A 130 -8.45 0.61 -9.12
C LEU A 130 -7.64 -0.44 -8.33
N GLY A 131 -6.34 -0.23 -8.16
CA GLY A 131 -5.48 -1.14 -7.39
C GLY A 131 -5.82 -1.19 -5.90
N VAL A 132 -6.16 -0.04 -5.33
CA VAL A 132 -6.48 0.11 -3.90
C VAL A 132 -7.90 -0.31 -3.58
N SER A 133 -8.84 -0.08 -4.50
CA SER A 133 -10.28 -0.25 -4.22
C SER A 133 -10.65 -1.66 -3.80
N LEU A 134 -10.12 -2.68 -4.45
CA LEU A 134 -10.52 -4.07 -4.20
C LEU A 134 -10.20 -4.56 -2.79
N PRO A 135 -8.96 -4.46 -2.27
CA PRO A 135 -8.68 -4.90 -0.90
C PRO A 135 -9.48 -4.10 0.13
N VAL A 136 -9.66 -2.79 -0.08
CA VAL A 136 -10.43 -1.95 0.85
C VAL A 136 -11.92 -2.33 0.84
N ILE A 137 -12.53 -2.62 -0.33
CA ILE A 137 -13.91 -3.11 -0.42
C ILE A 137 -14.04 -4.45 0.33
N TYR A 138 -13.13 -5.40 0.05
CA TYR A 138 -13.18 -6.74 0.63
C TYR A 138 -13.12 -6.71 2.16
N HIS A 139 -12.13 -6.03 2.72
CA HIS A 139 -11.96 -5.93 4.16
C HIS A 139 -13.09 -5.12 4.82
N SER A 140 -13.61 -4.08 4.16
CA SER A 140 -14.77 -3.35 4.66
C SER A 140 -16.04 -4.19 4.66
N PHE A 141 -16.21 -5.04 3.64
CA PHE A 141 -17.31 -6.00 3.54
C PHE A 141 -17.23 -7.05 4.64
N GLU A 142 -16.08 -7.72 4.80
CA GLU A 142 -15.90 -8.75 5.85
C GLU A 142 -16.01 -8.14 7.25
N GLY A 143 -15.43 -6.98 7.49
CA GLY A 143 -15.57 -6.28 8.78
C GLY A 143 -17.02 -5.93 9.11
N ALA A 144 -17.79 -5.43 8.14
CA ALA A 144 -19.21 -5.13 8.35
C ALA A 144 -20.07 -6.38 8.54
N LYS A 145 -19.75 -7.46 7.83
CA LYS A 145 -20.46 -8.75 7.92
C LYS A 145 -20.20 -9.45 9.26
N ALA A 146 -19.02 -9.30 9.84
CA ALA A 146 -18.65 -9.91 11.12
C ALA A 146 -19.36 -9.29 12.32
N VAL A 147 -20.00 -8.12 12.19
CA VAL A 147 -20.73 -7.48 13.30
C VAL A 147 -21.95 -8.31 13.69
N GLU A 148 -22.02 -8.67 14.97
CA GLU A 148 -23.10 -9.51 15.51
C GLU A 148 -24.48 -8.87 15.32
N GLU A 149 -25.45 -9.65 14.83
CA GLU A 149 -26.84 -9.21 14.65
C GLU A 149 -27.48 -8.73 15.96
N LYS A 150 -27.09 -9.31 17.09
CA LYS A 150 -27.58 -8.92 18.43
C LYS A 150 -27.27 -7.45 18.74
N MET A 151 -26.10 -6.95 18.35
CA MET A 151 -25.75 -5.54 18.53
C MET A 151 -26.68 -4.63 17.71
N LEU A 152 -27.06 -5.07 16.50
CA LEU A 152 -27.95 -4.31 15.63
C LEU A 152 -29.38 -4.32 16.11
N TRP A 153 -29.84 -5.44 16.67
CA TRP A 153 -31.18 -5.55 17.30
C TRP A 153 -31.27 -4.67 18.55
N SER A 154 -30.24 -4.67 19.38
CA SER A 154 -30.15 -3.78 20.53
C SER A 154 -30.21 -2.30 20.11
N GLY A 155 -29.47 -1.92 19.08
CA GLY A 155 -29.52 -0.57 18.51
C GLY A 155 -30.93 -0.22 17.98
N ALA A 156 -31.59 -1.17 17.30
CA ALA A 156 -32.96 -0.98 16.83
C ALA A 156 -33.97 -0.80 18.00
N ALA A 157 -33.85 -1.61 19.05
CA ALA A 157 -34.66 -1.50 20.23
C ALA A 157 -34.49 -0.15 20.98
N MET A 158 -33.29 0.46 20.86
CA MET A 158 -33.02 1.82 21.35
C MET A 158 -33.46 2.93 20.37
N GLY A 159 -34.20 2.59 19.30
CA GLY A 159 -34.72 3.56 18.34
C GLY A 159 -33.73 4.08 17.28
N LEU A 160 -32.55 3.44 17.13
CA LEU A 160 -31.61 3.85 16.11
C LEU A 160 -32.08 3.45 14.70
N SER A 161 -32.09 4.41 13.78
CA SER A 161 -32.36 4.16 12.37
C SER A 161 -31.27 3.26 11.73
N ALA A 162 -31.56 2.70 10.55
CA ALA A 162 -30.58 1.87 9.83
C ALA A 162 -29.26 2.61 9.55
N ALA A 163 -29.34 3.87 9.14
CA ALA A 163 -28.15 4.71 8.92
C ALA A 163 -27.38 4.98 10.23
N GLN A 164 -28.08 5.23 11.32
CA GLN A 164 -27.44 5.42 12.64
C GLN A 164 -26.77 4.14 13.14
N ARG A 165 -27.38 2.98 12.92
CA ARG A 165 -26.76 1.68 13.26
C ARG A 165 -25.51 1.43 12.40
N LEU A 166 -25.55 1.76 11.10
CA LEU A 166 -24.38 1.65 10.22
C LEU A 166 -23.21 2.51 10.73
N MET A 167 -23.49 3.78 11.10
CA MET A 167 -22.44 4.73 11.47
C MET A 167 -21.97 4.58 12.92
N ARG A 168 -22.87 4.21 13.85
CA ARG A 168 -22.55 4.17 15.30
C ARG A 168 -22.20 2.79 15.84
N ILE A 169 -22.57 1.72 15.11
CA ILE A 169 -22.31 0.35 15.53
C ILE A 169 -21.41 -0.35 14.51
N VAL A 170 -21.85 -0.45 13.24
CA VAL A 170 -21.14 -1.24 12.24
C VAL A 170 -19.78 -0.64 11.91
N LEU A 171 -19.73 0.64 11.56
CA LEU A 171 -18.48 1.30 11.17
C LEU A 171 -17.41 1.24 12.28
N PRO A 172 -17.69 1.59 13.56
CA PRO A 172 -16.68 1.45 14.61
C PRO A 172 -16.26 0.00 14.86
N ALA A 173 -17.18 -0.96 14.83
CA ALA A 173 -16.87 -2.37 15.03
C ALA A 173 -16.07 -2.97 13.87
N ALA A 174 -16.33 -2.55 12.64
CA ALA A 174 -15.60 -2.97 11.44
C ALA A 174 -14.26 -2.23 11.22
N LEU A 175 -14.02 -1.13 11.96
CA LEU A 175 -12.85 -0.26 11.72
C LEU A 175 -11.50 -0.98 11.78
N PRO A 176 -11.23 -1.94 12.69
CA PRO A 176 -9.99 -2.69 12.70
C PRO A 176 -9.74 -3.41 11.36
N GLU A 177 -10.75 -4.07 10.83
CA GLU A 177 -10.69 -4.81 9.57
C GLU A 177 -10.57 -3.87 8.37
N ILE A 178 -11.33 -2.77 8.35
CA ILE A 178 -11.21 -1.72 7.33
C ILE A 178 -9.77 -1.19 7.24
N LEU A 179 -9.14 -0.92 8.39
CA LEU A 179 -7.75 -0.44 8.42
C LEU A 179 -6.77 -1.49 7.93
N THR A 180 -7.02 -2.78 8.14
CA THR A 180 -6.23 -3.87 7.52
C THR A 180 -6.32 -3.81 6.00
N GLY A 181 -7.51 -3.62 5.45
CA GLY A 181 -7.72 -3.39 4.02
C GLY A 181 -7.03 -2.13 3.49
N CYS A 182 -7.08 -1.04 4.25
CA CYS A 182 -6.38 0.20 3.90
C CYS A 182 -4.85 0.01 3.88
N ARG A 183 -4.28 -0.74 4.82
CA ARG A 183 -2.84 -1.07 4.84
C ARG A 183 -2.44 -1.87 3.60
N THR A 184 -3.19 -2.92 3.28
CA THR A 184 -2.98 -3.70 2.04
C THR A 184 -3.11 -2.80 0.81
N GLY A 185 -4.13 -1.94 0.78
CA GLY A 185 -4.33 -0.95 -0.26
C GLY A 185 -3.17 0.04 -0.40
N LEU A 186 -2.53 0.44 0.70
CA LEU A 186 -1.39 1.35 0.69
C LEU A 186 -0.17 0.73 -0.01
N VAL A 187 0.10 -0.56 0.26
CA VAL A 187 1.17 -1.30 -0.44
C VAL A 187 0.87 -1.41 -1.94
N LEU A 188 -0.37 -1.73 -2.31
CA LEU A 188 -0.77 -1.80 -3.70
C LEU A 188 -0.78 -0.42 -4.38
N ALA A 189 -1.06 0.66 -3.64
CA ALA A 189 -0.94 2.03 -4.15
C ALA A 189 0.49 2.34 -4.59
N LEU A 190 1.49 1.98 -3.77
CA LEU A 190 2.90 2.19 -4.10
C LEU A 190 3.31 1.38 -5.34
N ILE A 191 2.95 0.09 -5.39
CA ILE A 191 3.26 -0.79 -6.53
C ILE A 191 2.60 -0.27 -7.80
N THR A 192 1.31 0.05 -7.77
CA THR A 192 0.59 0.54 -8.95
C THR A 192 1.02 1.93 -9.38
N MET A 193 1.43 2.79 -8.44
CA MET A 193 2.02 4.10 -8.72
C MET A 193 3.29 3.93 -9.57
N ILE A 194 4.27 3.19 -9.07
CA ILE A 194 5.56 3.00 -9.76
C ILE A 194 5.35 2.33 -11.12
N THR A 195 4.57 1.24 -11.19
CA THR A 195 4.34 0.52 -12.45
C THR A 195 3.60 1.36 -13.49
N SER A 196 2.60 2.15 -13.08
CA SER A 196 1.89 3.05 -13.99
C SER A 196 2.79 4.16 -14.55
N GLU A 197 3.71 4.68 -13.74
CA GLU A 197 4.66 5.71 -14.15
C GLU A 197 5.76 5.16 -15.06
N MET A 198 6.22 3.93 -14.84
CA MET A 198 7.14 3.22 -15.73
C MET A 198 6.53 2.99 -17.11
N ILE A 199 5.23 2.68 -17.18
CA ILE A 199 4.51 2.46 -18.44
C ILE A 199 4.25 3.79 -19.16
N ALA A 200 3.81 4.82 -18.42
CA ALA A 200 3.45 6.12 -18.99
C ALA A 200 4.65 6.97 -19.46
N ARG A 201 5.83 6.78 -18.90
CA ARG A 201 7.10 7.40 -19.29
C ARG A 201 7.10 8.93 -19.43
N GLN A 202 6.36 9.64 -18.60
CA GLN A 202 6.33 11.12 -18.66
C GLN A 202 6.95 11.79 -17.45
N SER A 203 6.54 11.36 -16.26
CA SER A 203 6.94 11.98 -15.00
C SER A 203 6.69 11.05 -13.84
N GLY A 204 7.42 11.23 -12.75
CA GLY A 204 7.31 10.48 -11.53
C GLY A 204 8.54 9.63 -11.21
N ALA A 205 8.55 9.04 -10.01
CA ALA A 205 9.64 8.19 -9.54
C ALA A 205 9.85 6.95 -10.43
N GLY A 206 8.75 6.35 -10.92
CA GLY A 206 8.80 5.24 -11.87
C GLY A 206 9.39 5.62 -13.22
N ASN A 207 9.15 6.85 -13.68
CA ASN A 207 9.76 7.37 -14.90
C ASN A 207 11.29 7.58 -14.74
N ILE A 208 11.74 8.11 -13.59
CA ILE A 208 13.19 8.24 -13.31
C ILE A 208 13.86 6.86 -13.34
N LEU A 209 13.26 5.87 -12.66
CA LEU A 209 13.76 4.51 -12.61
C LEU A 209 13.88 3.91 -14.02
N PHE A 210 12.85 4.08 -14.85
CA PHE A 210 12.83 3.49 -16.18
C PHE A 210 13.80 4.20 -17.15
N ASN A 211 13.90 5.54 -17.08
CA ASN A 211 14.87 6.29 -17.87
C ASN A 211 16.32 5.92 -17.52
N ALA A 212 16.62 5.77 -16.22
CA ALA A 212 17.92 5.31 -15.76
C ALA A 212 18.24 3.90 -16.29
N LEU A 213 17.25 3.01 -16.33
CA LEU A 213 17.40 1.67 -16.91
C LEU A 213 17.71 1.72 -18.41
N ASP A 214 16.97 2.54 -19.18
CA ASP A 214 17.21 2.73 -20.62
C ASP A 214 18.61 3.31 -20.93
N MET A 215 19.14 4.15 -20.01
CA MET A 215 20.46 4.76 -20.13
C MET A 215 21.60 3.88 -19.60
N GLY A 216 21.30 2.69 -19.07
CA GLY A 216 22.29 1.80 -18.43
C GLY A 216 22.87 2.33 -17.12
N GLN A 217 22.20 3.29 -16.47
CA GLN A 217 22.61 3.88 -15.19
C GLN A 217 22.10 3.02 -14.03
N TYR A 218 22.66 1.83 -13.89
CA TYR A 218 22.17 0.82 -12.95
C TYR A 218 22.30 1.23 -11.48
N ASP A 219 23.32 1.99 -11.13
CA ASP A 219 23.47 2.60 -9.80
C ASP A 219 22.27 3.48 -9.43
N THR A 220 21.81 4.31 -10.38
CA THR A 220 20.61 5.15 -10.24
C THR A 220 19.33 4.31 -10.16
N VAL A 221 19.21 3.23 -10.94
CA VAL A 221 18.08 2.30 -10.87
C VAL A 221 17.95 1.71 -9.47
N PHE A 222 19.05 1.16 -8.94
CA PHE A 222 19.04 0.54 -7.61
C PHE A 222 18.89 1.57 -6.49
N ALA A 223 19.45 2.77 -6.64
CA ALA A 223 19.21 3.87 -5.71
C ALA A 223 17.72 4.29 -5.67
N MET A 224 17.05 4.36 -6.83
CA MET A 224 15.61 4.62 -6.89
C MET A 224 14.78 3.51 -6.24
N ILE A 225 15.18 2.25 -6.37
CA ILE A 225 14.54 1.13 -5.66
C ILE A 225 14.68 1.31 -4.14
N ILE A 226 15.86 1.72 -3.66
CA ILE A 226 16.09 2.02 -2.23
C ILE A 226 15.19 3.18 -1.77
N ILE A 227 15.11 4.27 -2.54
CA ILE A 227 14.26 5.43 -2.22
C ILE A 227 12.78 5.02 -2.15
N VAL A 228 12.28 4.27 -3.14
CA VAL A 228 10.90 3.79 -3.17
C VAL A 228 10.62 2.83 -2.02
N GLY A 229 11.56 1.94 -1.69
CA GLY A 229 11.47 1.04 -0.54
C GLY A 229 11.42 1.81 0.78
N ALA A 230 12.27 2.84 0.93
CA ALA A 230 12.26 3.70 2.12
C ALA A 230 10.93 4.49 2.24
N MET A 231 10.38 4.97 1.12
CA MET A 231 9.04 5.58 1.10
C MET A 231 7.97 4.60 1.56
N GLY A 232 7.99 3.35 1.07
CA GLY A 232 7.05 2.30 1.47
C GLY A 232 7.12 2.02 2.97
N ILE A 233 8.30 1.86 3.52
CA ILE A 233 8.52 1.67 4.97
C ILE A 233 7.99 2.90 5.74
N GLY A 234 8.29 4.11 5.28
CA GLY A 234 7.82 5.35 5.89
C GLY A 234 6.29 5.45 5.95
N PHE A 235 5.61 5.08 4.85
CA PHE A 235 4.15 5.04 4.81
C PHE A 235 3.56 3.96 5.72
N ASP A 236 4.15 2.77 5.77
CA ASP A 236 3.68 1.69 6.64
C ASP A 236 3.80 2.09 8.12
N ILE A 237 4.94 2.68 8.52
CA ILE A 237 5.13 3.19 9.89
C ILE A 237 4.13 4.30 10.21
N LEU A 238 3.92 5.25 9.28
CA LEU A 238 2.98 6.35 9.48
C LEU A 238 1.54 5.81 9.61
N PHE A 239 1.17 4.88 8.75
CA PHE A 239 -0.14 4.24 8.76
C PHE A 239 -0.38 3.46 10.07
N GLU A 240 0.60 2.67 10.53
CA GLU A 240 0.47 1.90 11.77
C GLU A 240 0.35 2.83 12.99
N ARG A 241 1.07 3.95 13.02
CA ARG A 241 0.88 4.97 14.07
C ARG A 241 -0.52 5.58 14.04
N LEU A 242 -1.08 5.82 12.85
CA LEU A 242 -2.45 6.31 12.70
C LEU A 242 -3.46 5.27 13.17
N ARG A 243 -3.29 4.01 12.73
CA ARG A 243 -4.11 2.87 13.13
C ARG A 243 -4.14 2.70 14.65
N ALA A 244 -2.98 2.71 15.31
CA ALA A 244 -2.87 2.59 16.77
C ALA A 244 -3.61 3.71 17.53
N ARG A 245 -3.78 4.89 16.93
CA ARG A 245 -4.58 5.97 17.51
C ARG A 245 -6.08 5.80 17.29
N LEU A 246 -6.47 5.31 16.11
CA LEU A 246 -7.87 5.17 15.70
C LEU A 246 -8.56 3.96 16.35
N VAL A 247 -7.81 2.87 16.64
CA VAL A 247 -8.36 1.59 17.07
C VAL A 247 -7.68 1.13 18.36
N ARG A 248 -7.75 1.97 19.40
CA ARG A 248 -7.15 1.67 20.72
C ARG A 248 -7.84 0.53 21.47
N TRP A 249 -9.06 0.17 21.07
CA TRP A 249 -9.87 -0.88 21.71
C TRP A 249 -9.69 -2.26 21.09
N SER A 250 -8.98 -2.36 19.96
CA SER A 250 -8.67 -3.63 19.30
C SER A 250 -7.24 -4.04 19.63
N GLU A 251 -7.04 -5.30 19.94
CA GLU A 251 -5.70 -5.85 20.11
C GLU A 251 -4.87 -5.67 18.83
N PRO A 252 -3.57 -5.39 18.95
CA PRO A 252 -2.70 -5.31 17.77
C PRO A 252 -2.71 -6.68 17.05
N GLN A 253 -3.21 -6.72 15.82
CA GLN A 253 -3.26 -7.95 15.00
C GLN A 253 -1.87 -8.46 14.58
N PHE A 254 -0.79 -7.79 14.98
CA PHE A 254 0.59 -8.09 14.60
C PHE A 254 1.54 -8.14 15.80
N ASP A 255 1.17 -8.84 16.85
CA ASP A 255 2.18 -9.63 17.55
C ASP A 255 2.36 -10.91 16.73
N ILE A 256 3.22 -10.86 15.71
CA ILE A 256 3.83 -12.08 15.22
C ILE A 256 4.76 -12.51 16.37
N PRO A 257 4.38 -13.49 17.18
CA PRO A 257 5.38 -14.14 18.00
C PRO A 257 6.23 -14.91 17.00
N LEU A 258 7.42 -14.39 16.68
CA LEU A 258 8.48 -15.20 16.07
C LEU A 258 8.92 -16.21 17.13
N SER A 259 7.99 -17.04 17.58
CA SER A 259 8.26 -18.26 18.30
C SER A 259 8.43 -19.36 17.26
N PHE A 260 9.63 -19.43 16.70
CA PHE A 260 10.14 -20.69 16.23
C PHE A 260 10.46 -21.51 17.49
N SER A 261 9.52 -22.34 17.95
CA SER A 261 9.77 -23.45 18.85
C SER A 261 10.40 -24.61 18.08
#